data_5358e35f56a1c33b04555fa9f4eb6dcf
#
_entry.id   5358e35f56a1c33b04555fa9f4eb6dcf
#
_cell.length_a   1.000
_cell.length_b   1.000
_cell.length_c   1.000
_cell.angle_alpha   90.00
_cell.angle_beta   90.00
_cell.angle_gamma   90.00
#
_symmetry.space_group_name_H-M   'P 1'
#
loop_
_entity.id
_entity.type
_entity.pdbx_description
1 polymer ?
#
loop_
_entity_poly.entity_id
_entity_poly.type
_entity_poly.pdbx_seq_one_letter_code
_entity_poly.pdbx_strand_id
1 'polypeptide(L)'
;GNGHEPVDIAKVMIMCLIHDIVEIDAGDTYAYDTERLKTQKAREDAAKERIFSLLPEDQKKELTALFDEFENYQTPESKFAHSLDNLQPLLLNNSNGGGDWREHQVTSEQVYGRQRKTQLGSETLYKVTDQILKENIEKGNIKES
;
A
#
# COMPACT_ATOMS: atom_id res chain seq x y z
N GLY A 1 -7.85 14.05 20.86
CA GLY A 1 -6.73 14.06 19.93
C GLY A 1 -5.92 12.78 20.11
N ASN A 2 -5.77 12.00 19.06
CA ASN A 2 -5.12 10.68 19.10
C ASN A 2 -3.58 10.75 19.10
N GLY A 3 -2.96 11.87 19.51
CA GLY A 3 -1.50 12.02 19.55
C GLY A 3 -0.79 11.97 18.18
N HIS A 4 -1.52 11.89 17.07
CA HIS A 4 -0.99 11.93 15.74
C HIS A 4 -0.89 13.36 15.22
N GLU A 5 0.20 13.67 14.51
CA GLU A 5 0.31 14.94 13.80
C GLU A 5 -0.79 15.08 12.76
N PRO A 6 -1.35 16.29 12.55
CA PRO A 6 -2.33 16.52 11.50
C PRO A 6 -1.70 16.23 10.13
N VAL A 7 -2.44 15.54 9.25
CA VAL A 7 -2.01 15.21 7.89
C VAL A 7 -2.68 16.11 6.87
N ASP A 8 -1.95 16.47 5.82
CA ASP A 8 -2.48 17.14 4.64
C ASP A 8 -3.19 16.09 3.76
N ILE A 9 -4.51 16.06 3.84
CA ILE A 9 -5.34 15.08 3.11
C ILE A 9 -5.21 15.24 1.60
N ALA A 10 -5.11 16.44 1.07
CA ALA A 10 -4.92 16.66 -0.37
C ALA A 10 -3.60 16.02 -0.84
N LYS A 11 -2.54 16.19 -0.08
CA LYS A 11 -1.24 15.57 -0.34
C LYS A 11 -1.32 14.05 -0.30
N VAL A 12 -1.99 13.47 0.69
CA VAL A 12 -2.24 12.02 0.80
C VAL A 12 -2.97 11.49 -0.43
N MET A 13 -4.03 12.19 -0.87
CA MET A 13 -4.78 11.79 -2.06
C MET A 13 -3.91 11.80 -3.32
N ILE A 14 -3.08 12.83 -3.50
CA ILE A 14 -2.16 12.90 -4.64
C ILE A 14 -1.14 11.77 -4.60
N MET A 15 -0.56 11.47 -3.44
CA MET A 15 0.37 10.36 -3.26
C MET A 15 -0.23 9.02 -3.67
N CYS A 16 -1.45 8.72 -3.23
CA CYS A 16 -2.14 7.48 -3.60
C CYS A 16 -2.40 7.41 -5.10
N LEU A 17 -2.86 8.50 -5.72
CA LEU A 17 -3.14 8.55 -7.15
C LEU A 17 -1.89 8.38 -8.01
N ILE A 18 -0.81 9.10 -7.71
CA ILE A 18 0.42 9.01 -8.51
C ILE A 18 1.11 7.66 -8.34
N HIS A 19 1.02 7.05 -7.17
CA HIS A 19 1.52 5.69 -6.96
C HIS A 19 0.82 4.70 -7.89
N ASP A 20 -0.50 4.74 -7.95
CA ASP A 20 -1.29 3.86 -8.82
C ASP A 20 -1.03 4.14 -10.32
N ILE A 21 -0.87 5.41 -10.71
CA ILE A 21 -0.56 5.79 -12.08
C ILE A 21 0.78 5.21 -12.53
N VAL A 22 1.79 5.23 -11.66
CA VAL A 22 3.11 4.64 -11.96
C VAL A 22 3.01 3.13 -12.19
N GLU A 23 2.08 2.45 -11.55
CA GLU A 23 1.84 1.01 -11.74
C GLU A 23 1.33 0.67 -13.15
N ILE A 24 0.79 1.61 -13.91
CA ILE A 24 0.38 1.40 -15.30
C ILE A 24 1.55 0.87 -16.13
N ASP A 25 2.74 1.41 -15.93
CA ASP A 25 3.96 0.96 -16.62
C ASP A 25 4.76 -0.07 -15.84
N ALA A 26 4.89 0.12 -14.54
CA ALA A 26 5.65 -0.79 -13.68
C ALA A 26 4.99 -2.16 -13.55
N GLY A 27 3.66 -2.18 -13.65
CA GLY A 27 2.85 -3.33 -13.31
C GLY A 27 2.70 -3.48 -11.79
N ASP A 28 1.51 -3.86 -11.38
CA ASP A 28 1.26 -4.20 -9.98
C ASP A 28 2.01 -5.50 -9.62
N THR A 29 2.53 -5.56 -8.40
CA THR A 29 3.19 -6.76 -7.89
C THR A 29 2.37 -7.35 -6.77
N TYR A 30 1.97 -8.63 -6.93
CA TYR A 30 1.30 -9.36 -5.87
C TYR A 30 2.19 -9.36 -4.61
N ALA A 31 1.62 -8.98 -3.47
CA ALA A 31 2.37 -8.71 -2.25
C ALA A 31 3.22 -9.88 -1.75
N TYR A 32 2.86 -11.10 -2.15
CA TYR A 32 3.52 -12.34 -1.73
C TYR A 32 4.33 -13.01 -2.86
N ASP A 33 4.48 -12.35 -4.02
CA ASP A 33 5.36 -12.78 -5.11
C ASP A 33 6.77 -12.27 -4.87
N THR A 34 7.58 -13.08 -4.21
CA THR A 34 8.93 -12.71 -3.79
C THR A 34 9.89 -12.47 -4.95
N GLU A 35 9.69 -13.12 -6.09
CA GLU A 35 10.55 -12.91 -7.28
C GLU A 35 10.26 -11.57 -7.96
N ARG A 36 8.99 -11.21 -8.13
CA ARG A 36 8.63 -9.91 -8.71
C ARG A 36 8.98 -8.75 -7.79
N LEU A 37 8.94 -8.93 -6.47
CA LEU A 37 9.33 -7.91 -5.50
C LEU A 37 10.79 -7.49 -5.65
N LYS A 38 11.68 -8.39 -6.08
CA LYS A 38 13.10 -8.09 -6.30
C LYS A 38 13.33 -7.05 -7.41
N THR A 39 12.46 -6.98 -8.39
CA THR A 39 12.55 -6.03 -9.51
C THR A 39 11.60 -4.84 -9.39
N GLN A 40 10.76 -4.81 -8.38
CA GLN A 40 9.69 -3.81 -8.22
C GLN A 40 10.24 -2.39 -8.22
N LYS A 41 11.27 -2.12 -7.41
CA LYS A 41 11.85 -0.78 -7.32
C LYS A 41 12.38 -0.28 -8.66
N ALA A 42 13.11 -1.11 -9.39
CA ALA A 42 13.65 -0.74 -10.71
C ALA A 42 12.54 -0.48 -11.72
N ARG A 43 11.47 -1.27 -11.71
CA ARG A 43 10.30 -1.07 -12.59
C ARG A 43 9.56 0.22 -12.25
N GLU A 44 9.37 0.51 -10.97
CA GLU A 44 8.71 1.73 -10.51
C GLU A 44 9.55 2.98 -10.82
N ASP A 45 10.86 2.93 -10.62
CA ASP A 45 11.76 4.05 -10.95
C ASP A 45 11.74 4.37 -12.45
N ALA A 46 11.78 3.36 -13.30
CA ALA A 46 11.69 3.53 -14.74
C ALA A 46 10.32 4.08 -15.19
N ALA A 47 9.24 3.56 -14.61
CA ALA A 47 7.87 4.01 -14.89
C ALA A 47 7.65 5.45 -14.45
N LYS A 48 8.11 5.81 -13.24
CA LYS A 48 8.07 7.17 -12.71
C LYS A 48 8.75 8.15 -13.66
N GLU A 49 9.98 7.86 -14.06
CA GLU A 49 10.73 8.73 -14.98
C GLU A 49 10.01 8.91 -16.31
N ARG A 50 9.50 7.83 -16.90
CA ARG A 50 8.77 7.90 -18.18
C ARG A 50 7.51 8.74 -18.07
N ILE A 51 6.66 8.45 -17.09
CA ILE A 51 5.34 9.09 -16.94
C ILE A 51 5.49 10.58 -16.59
N PHE A 52 6.32 10.89 -15.61
CA PHE A 52 6.47 12.28 -15.16
C PHE A 52 7.22 13.15 -16.16
N SER A 53 8.03 12.54 -17.04
CA SER A 53 8.70 13.27 -18.14
C SER A 53 7.72 13.73 -19.23
N LEU A 54 6.46 13.27 -19.23
CA LEU A 54 5.41 13.79 -20.11
C LEU A 54 4.86 15.15 -19.64
N LEU A 55 5.18 15.55 -18.42
CA LEU A 55 4.66 16.78 -17.80
C LEU A 55 5.64 17.95 -17.99
N PRO A 56 5.12 19.20 -17.91
CA PRO A 56 5.98 20.37 -17.75
C PRO A 56 6.93 20.20 -16.58
N GLU A 57 8.11 20.83 -16.66
CA GLU A 57 9.21 20.63 -15.72
C GLU A 57 8.87 20.94 -14.25
N ASP A 58 8.05 21.97 -14.02
CA ASP A 58 7.57 22.35 -12.69
C ASP A 58 6.68 21.26 -12.08
N GLN A 59 5.74 20.74 -12.88
CA GLN A 59 4.86 19.65 -12.47
C GLN A 59 5.62 18.33 -12.28
N LYS A 60 6.57 18.03 -13.18
CA LYS A 60 7.45 16.87 -13.05
C LYS A 60 8.17 16.89 -11.70
N LYS A 61 8.76 18.01 -11.33
CA LYS A 61 9.47 18.16 -10.05
C LYS A 61 8.56 17.96 -8.87
N GLU A 62 7.38 18.55 -8.89
CA GLU A 62 6.40 18.44 -7.80
C GLU A 62 5.94 17.00 -7.60
N LEU A 63 5.52 16.32 -8.66
CA LEU A 63 5.04 14.94 -8.56
C LEU A 63 6.15 13.94 -8.25
N THR A 64 7.36 14.16 -8.77
CA THR A 64 8.52 13.35 -8.40
C THR A 64 8.82 13.47 -6.91
N ALA A 65 8.80 14.68 -6.36
CA ALA A 65 9.03 14.90 -4.92
C ALA A 65 7.95 14.21 -4.05
N LEU A 66 6.69 14.27 -4.46
CA LEU A 66 5.59 13.60 -3.75
C LEU A 66 5.70 12.07 -3.82
N PHE A 67 6.08 11.53 -4.97
CA PHE A 67 6.31 10.10 -5.14
C PHE A 67 7.48 9.62 -4.26
N ASP A 68 8.57 10.36 -4.24
CA ASP A 68 9.73 10.05 -3.40
C ASP A 68 9.39 10.15 -1.91
N GLU A 69 8.58 11.13 -1.51
CA GLU A 69 8.08 11.25 -0.14
C GLU A 69 7.22 10.05 0.25
N PHE A 70 6.34 9.59 -0.64
CA PHE A 70 5.56 8.38 -0.42
C PHE A 70 6.47 7.17 -0.19
N GLU A 71 7.46 6.95 -1.05
CA GLU A 71 8.38 5.81 -0.94
C GLU A 71 9.28 5.86 0.29
N ASN A 72 9.73 7.05 0.70
CA ASN A 72 10.64 7.21 1.83
C ASN A 72 10.01 6.88 3.18
N TYR A 73 8.70 6.92 3.28
CA TYR A 73 7.97 6.48 4.48
C TYR A 73 8.36 7.22 5.77
N GLN A 74 8.64 8.52 5.70
CA GLN A 74 9.09 9.32 6.85
C GLN A 74 8.03 10.28 7.38
N THR A 75 7.24 10.89 6.49
CA THR A 75 6.25 11.89 6.87
C THR A 75 4.93 11.25 7.33
N PRO A 76 4.12 11.95 8.15
CA PRO A 76 2.78 11.49 8.54
C PRO A 76 1.90 11.19 7.33
N GLU A 77 1.96 12.02 6.28
CA GLU A 77 1.21 11.83 5.04
C GLU A 77 1.62 10.54 4.33
N SER A 78 2.91 10.29 4.20
CA SER A 78 3.43 9.06 3.60
C SER A 78 2.98 7.82 4.37
N LYS A 79 3.07 7.84 5.68
CA LYS A 79 2.63 6.73 6.55
C LYS A 79 1.13 6.48 6.43
N PHE A 80 0.33 7.54 6.40
CA PHE A 80 -1.12 7.43 6.24
C PHE A 80 -1.50 6.93 4.83
N ALA A 81 -0.84 7.44 3.79
CA ALA A 81 -1.04 6.97 2.42
C ALA A 81 -0.75 5.47 2.27
N HIS A 82 0.34 4.98 2.84
CA HIS A 82 0.66 3.54 2.86
C HIS A 82 -0.38 2.72 3.61
N SER A 83 -0.94 3.25 4.70
CA SER A 83 -2.01 2.57 5.43
C SER A 83 -3.26 2.39 4.57
N LEU A 84 -3.65 3.39 3.80
CA LEU A 84 -4.77 3.31 2.87
C LEU A 84 -4.48 2.35 1.72
N ASP A 85 -3.29 2.40 1.16
CA ASP A 85 -2.84 1.52 0.08
C ASP A 85 -2.84 0.05 0.50
N ASN A 86 -2.46 -0.25 1.74
CA ASN A 86 -2.50 -1.59 2.30
C ASN A 86 -3.93 -2.06 2.66
N LEU A 87 -4.78 -1.15 3.12
CA LEU A 87 -6.14 -1.47 3.54
C LEU A 87 -7.06 -1.79 2.37
N GLN A 88 -6.94 -1.10 1.26
CA GLN A 88 -7.84 -1.23 0.12
C GLN A 88 -7.88 -2.67 -0.45
N PRO A 89 -6.76 -3.34 -0.77
CA PRO A 89 -6.80 -4.73 -1.22
C PRO A 89 -7.32 -5.69 -0.16
N LEU A 90 -7.06 -5.42 1.11
CA LEU A 90 -7.56 -6.22 2.22
C LEU A 90 -9.09 -6.16 2.32
N LEU A 91 -9.67 -4.98 2.19
CA LEU A 91 -11.14 -4.80 2.14
C LEU A 91 -11.75 -5.51 0.94
N LEU A 92 -11.10 -5.44 -0.22
CA LEU A 92 -11.54 -6.10 -1.43
C LEU A 92 -11.54 -7.64 -1.25
N ASN A 93 -10.46 -8.20 -0.74
CA ASN A 93 -10.36 -9.63 -0.43
C ASN A 93 -11.41 -10.08 0.58
N ASN A 94 -11.64 -9.29 1.62
CA ASN A 94 -12.67 -9.60 2.61
C ASN A 94 -14.08 -9.59 1.99
N SER A 95 -14.37 -8.61 1.13
CA SER A 95 -15.67 -8.51 0.45
C SER A 95 -15.93 -9.64 -0.53
N ASN A 96 -14.87 -10.24 -1.08
CA ASN A 96 -14.92 -11.41 -1.96
C ASN A 96 -14.91 -12.75 -1.19
N GLY A 97 -15.12 -12.72 0.12
CA GLY A 97 -15.13 -13.92 0.95
C GLY A 97 -13.77 -14.56 1.18
N GLY A 98 -12.68 -13.81 1.00
CA GLY A 98 -11.30 -14.29 1.23
C GLY A 98 -10.77 -15.25 0.17
N GLY A 99 -11.37 -15.26 -1.03
CA GLY A 99 -11.01 -16.20 -2.11
C GLY A 99 -9.54 -16.13 -2.54
N ASP A 100 -8.99 -14.94 -2.66
CA ASP A 100 -7.60 -14.74 -3.03
C ASP A 100 -6.61 -15.32 -2.00
N TRP A 101 -6.90 -15.14 -0.73
CA TRP A 101 -6.09 -15.72 0.35
C TRP A 101 -6.10 -17.25 0.32
N ARG A 102 -7.27 -17.86 0.05
CA ARG A 102 -7.39 -19.33 -0.06
C ARG A 102 -6.64 -19.85 -1.28
N GLU A 103 -6.83 -19.20 -2.43
CA GLU A 103 -6.21 -19.61 -3.70
C GLU A 103 -4.68 -19.63 -3.60
N HIS A 104 -4.09 -18.61 -2.99
CA HIS A 104 -2.65 -18.48 -2.82
C HIS A 104 -2.10 -19.09 -1.52
N GLN A 105 -2.96 -19.74 -0.73
CA GLN A 105 -2.59 -20.38 0.55
C GLN A 105 -1.82 -19.45 1.50
N VAL A 106 -2.29 -18.21 1.60
CA VAL A 106 -1.64 -17.17 2.39
C VAL A 106 -1.73 -17.47 3.89
N THR A 107 -0.64 -17.23 4.62
CA THR A 107 -0.53 -17.49 6.06
C THR A 107 -0.77 -16.24 6.90
N SER A 108 -1.10 -16.42 8.18
CA SER A 108 -1.24 -15.33 9.14
C SER A 108 0.04 -14.48 9.26
N GLU A 109 1.20 -15.12 9.25
CA GLU A 109 2.48 -14.41 9.26
C GLU A 109 2.65 -13.48 8.06
N GLN A 110 2.28 -13.94 6.86
CA GLN A 110 2.36 -13.15 5.64
C GLN A 110 1.44 -11.93 5.68
N VAL A 111 0.17 -12.11 6.05
CA VAL A 111 -0.80 -10.99 6.06
C VAL A 111 -0.49 -9.98 7.17
N TYR A 112 -0.12 -10.42 8.36
CA TYR A 112 0.32 -9.52 9.42
C TYR A 112 1.64 -8.83 9.09
N GLY A 113 2.56 -9.53 8.44
CA GLY A 113 3.81 -8.94 7.93
C GLY A 113 3.54 -7.81 6.93
N ARG A 114 2.61 -8.01 6.00
CA ARG A 114 2.16 -6.99 5.02
C ARG A 114 1.56 -5.76 5.72
N GLN A 115 0.81 -5.95 6.79
CA GLN A 115 0.07 -4.90 7.49
C GLN A 115 0.85 -4.26 8.65
N ARG A 116 2.06 -4.71 8.92
CA ARG A 116 2.86 -4.27 10.09
C ARG A 116 2.98 -2.75 10.19
N LYS A 117 3.16 -2.06 9.08
CA LYS A 117 3.33 -0.61 9.03
C LYS A 117 2.02 0.17 9.07
N THR A 118 0.87 -0.46 8.90
CA THR A 118 -0.44 0.21 8.89
C THR A 118 -0.69 0.93 10.21
N GLN A 119 -0.30 0.34 11.32
CA GLN A 119 -0.45 0.95 12.65
C GLN A 119 0.30 2.28 12.78
N LEU A 120 1.46 2.41 12.14
CA LEU A 120 2.26 3.64 12.18
C LEU A 120 1.58 4.81 11.45
N GLY A 121 0.74 4.52 10.47
CA GLY A 121 -0.03 5.54 9.76
C GLY A 121 -1.36 5.86 10.43
N SER A 122 -2.03 4.84 10.97
CA SER A 122 -3.33 5.00 11.65
C SER A 122 -3.65 3.80 12.53
N GLU A 123 -3.76 4.04 13.84
CA GLU A 123 -4.21 2.99 14.77
C GLU A 123 -5.65 2.56 14.52
N THR A 124 -6.50 3.50 14.10
CA THR A 124 -7.91 3.22 13.80
C THR A 124 -8.03 2.26 12.61
N LEU A 125 -7.29 2.52 11.53
CA LEU A 125 -7.26 1.63 10.36
C LEU A 125 -6.65 0.29 10.71
N TYR A 126 -5.63 0.27 11.57
CA TYR A 126 -5.02 -0.98 12.00
C TYR A 126 -5.97 -1.87 12.82
N LYS A 127 -6.80 -1.28 13.68
CA LYS A 127 -7.82 -2.04 14.42
C LYS A 127 -8.82 -2.71 13.48
N VAL A 128 -9.26 -2.01 12.44
CA VAL A 128 -10.13 -2.59 11.40
C VAL A 128 -9.42 -3.73 10.67
N THR A 129 -8.17 -3.50 10.29
CA THR A 129 -7.32 -4.51 9.64
C THR A 129 -7.19 -5.77 10.50
N ASP A 130 -6.83 -5.61 11.77
CA ASP A 130 -6.65 -6.72 12.71
C ASP A 130 -7.94 -7.54 12.89
N GLN A 131 -9.08 -6.86 13.03
CA GLN A 131 -10.36 -7.53 13.13
C GLN A 131 -10.69 -8.37 11.89
N ILE A 132 -10.51 -7.81 10.69
CA ILE A 132 -10.75 -8.52 9.43
C ILE A 132 -9.84 -9.73 9.31
N LEU A 133 -8.55 -9.60 9.64
CA LEU A 133 -7.60 -10.71 9.56
C LEU A 133 -7.94 -11.82 10.54
N LYS A 134 -8.30 -11.50 11.78
CA LYS A 134 -8.72 -12.49 12.78
C LYS A 134 -9.96 -13.26 12.32
N GLU A 135 -10.96 -12.58 11.82
CA GLU A 135 -12.17 -13.21 11.31
C GLU A 135 -11.88 -14.18 10.14
N ASN A 136 -10.96 -13.79 9.25
CA ASN A 136 -10.60 -14.64 8.11
C ASN A 136 -9.69 -15.81 8.47
N ILE A 137 -8.88 -15.68 9.53
CA ILE A 137 -8.17 -16.84 10.12
C ILE A 137 -9.16 -17.84 10.72
N GLU A 138 -10.12 -17.38 11.52
CA GLU A 138 -11.16 -18.21 12.11
C GLU A 138 -12.01 -18.92 11.06
N LYS A 139 -12.32 -18.28 9.93
CA LYS A 139 -13.05 -18.87 8.80
C LYS A 139 -12.21 -19.85 7.97
N GLY A 140 -10.91 -19.93 8.21
CA GLY A 140 -9.99 -20.78 7.44
C GLY A 140 -9.60 -20.22 6.07
N ASN A 141 -9.89 -18.95 5.78
CA ASN A 141 -9.44 -18.26 4.56
C ASN A 141 -7.95 -17.97 4.55
N ILE A 142 -7.39 -17.74 5.74
CA ILE A 142 -5.97 -17.50 5.97
C ILE A 142 -5.47 -18.64 6.85
N LYS A 143 -4.36 -19.26 6.46
CA LYS A 143 -3.75 -20.34 7.23
C LYS A 143 -3.08 -19.81 8.48
N GLU A 144 -3.31 -20.41 9.61
CA GLU A 144 -2.55 -20.15 10.82
C GLU A 144 -1.14 -20.69 10.66
N SER A 145 -0.16 -19.82 10.98
CA SER A 145 1.26 -20.19 10.91
C SER A 145 1.80 -20.60 12.26
#